data_7c4f4cd04d9e5b756d534f335fd81c4c
#
_entry.id   7c4f4cd04d9e5b756d534f335fd81c4c
#
_cell.length_a   1.000
_cell.length_b   1.000
_cell.length_c   1.000
_cell.angle_alpha   90.00
_cell.angle_beta   90.00
_cell.angle_gamma   90.00
#
_symmetry.space_group_name_H-M   'P 1'
#
loop_
_entity.id
_entity.type
_entity.pdbx_description
1 polymer ?
#
loop_
_entity_poly.entity_id
_entity_poly.type
_entity_poly.pdbx_seq_one_letter_code
_entity_poly.pdbx_strand_id
1 'polypeptide(L)'
;VTDSTNLEDEYLRNKLRLNIIPLLKEINPSVCESITETARRLSDVEAVYRRAIQTVCTEVTEREGKFSISRIMKAVAPLAVLFELLHPYGFNAVQLKNIYRSLGTESGKLFYSENYVLLRDRDYLFLKRREESKEDQSYTLHQEICQIEDGFEVSRDPELACLDADTVKE
;
A
#
# COMPACT_ATOMS: atom_id res chain seq x y z
N VAL A 1 -10.35 -30.43 -23.87
CA VAL A 1 -10.26 -30.14 -22.44
C VAL A 1 -11.30 -29.09 -22.14
N THR A 2 -12.42 -29.52 -21.57
CA THR A 2 -13.52 -28.61 -21.18
C THR A 2 -13.11 -27.96 -19.86
N ASP A 3 -12.93 -26.64 -19.85
CA ASP A 3 -12.52 -25.88 -18.69
C ASP A 3 -13.66 -25.90 -17.63
N SER A 4 -13.40 -26.48 -16.47
CA SER A 4 -14.37 -26.62 -15.37
C SER A 4 -14.84 -25.26 -14.82
N THR A 5 -14.02 -24.23 -14.90
CA THR A 5 -14.36 -22.84 -14.53
C THR A 5 -15.49 -22.27 -15.37
N ASN A 6 -15.58 -22.65 -16.63
CA ASN A 6 -16.62 -22.17 -17.54
C ASN A 6 -18.00 -22.77 -17.20
N LEU A 7 -18.03 -24.00 -16.64
CA LEU A 7 -19.25 -24.65 -16.17
C LEU A 7 -19.83 -24.01 -14.89
N GLU A 8 -18.96 -23.55 -13.98
CA GLU A 8 -19.38 -22.87 -12.75
C GLU A 8 -19.95 -21.48 -13.04
N ASP A 9 -19.33 -20.71 -13.94
CA ASP A 9 -19.83 -19.40 -14.34
C ASP A 9 -21.16 -19.51 -15.10
N GLU A 10 -21.30 -20.50 -15.97
CA GLU A 10 -22.57 -20.77 -16.66
C GLU A 10 -23.66 -21.20 -15.68
N TYR A 11 -23.34 -22.02 -14.70
CA TYR A 11 -24.24 -22.42 -13.63
C TYR A 11 -24.70 -21.23 -12.77
N LEU A 12 -23.80 -20.37 -12.31
CA LEU A 12 -24.13 -19.18 -11.53
C LEU A 12 -24.99 -18.19 -12.33
N ARG A 13 -24.63 -17.94 -13.58
CA ARG A 13 -25.38 -17.07 -14.48
C ARG A 13 -26.81 -17.59 -14.68
N ASN A 14 -26.97 -18.89 -14.93
CA ASN A 14 -28.27 -19.52 -15.11
C ASN A 14 -29.07 -19.49 -13.81
N LYS A 15 -28.48 -19.74 -12.66
CA LYS A 15 -29.11 -19.65 -11.33
C LYS A 15 -29.64 -18.24 -11.05
N LEU A 16 -28.85 -17.21 -11.33
CA LEU A 16 -29.27 -15.81 -11.21
C LEU A 16 -30.46 -15.51 -12.14
N ARG A 17 -30.34 -15.87 -13.42
CA ARG A 17 -31.33 -15.55 -14.45
C ARG A 17 -32.66 -16.28 -14.26
N LEU A 18 -32.61 -17.57 -13.89
CA LEU A 18 -33.80 -18.41 -13.83
C LEU A 18 -34.48 -18.40 -12.46
N ASN A 19 -33.76 -18.18 -11.39
CA ASN A 19 -34.30 -18.28 -10.03
C ASN A 19 -34.33 -16.93 -9.30
N ILE A 20 -33.24 -16.17 -9.31
CA ILE A 20 -33.13 -14.98 -8.46
C ILE A 20 -33.79 -13.76 -9.10
N ILE A 21 -33.52 -13.49 -10.36
CA ILE A 21 -34.10 -12.32 -11.05
C ILE A 21 -35.65 -12.40 -11.09
N PRO A 22 -36.31 -13.54 -11.35
CA PRO A 22 -37.76 -13.63 -11.28
C PRO A 22 -38.31 -13.29 -9.90
N LEU A 23 -37.71 -13.82 -8.81
CA LEU A 23 -38.12 -13.51 -7.45
C LEU A 23 -37.98 -12.01 -7.12
N LEU A 24 -36.88 -11.39 -7.56
CA LEU A 24 -36.69 -9.94 -7.39
C LEU A 24 -37.74 -9.14 -8.15
N LYS A 25 -38.14 -9.58 -9.35
CA LYS A 25 -39.20 -8.93 -10.14
C LYS A 25 -40.59 -9.07 -9.53
N GLU A 26 -40.88 -10.15 -8.80
CA GLU A 26 -42.11 -10.28 -8.03
C GLU A 26 -42.20 -9.20 -6.94
N ILE A 27 -41.07 -8.86 -6.29
CA ILE A 27 -41.01 -7.83 -5.26
C ILE A 27 -41.02 -6.43 -5.88
N ASN A 28 -40.25 -6.23 -6.93
CA ASN A 28 -40.15 -4.97 -7.67
C ASN A 28 -40.01 -5.24 -9.18
N PRO A 29 -41.08 -5.04 -9.97
CA PRO A 29 -41.04 -5.25 -11.41
C PRO A 29 -39.93 -4.50 -12.16
N SER A 30 -39.52 -3.31 -11.66
CA SER A 30 -38.50 -2.44 -12.23
C SER A 30 -37.08 -2.73 -11.71
N VAL A 31 -36.87 -3.83 -10.97
CA VAL A 31 -35.57 -4.10 -10.29
C VAL A 31 -34.39 -4.13 -11.27
N CYS A 32 -34.56 -4.74 -12.44
CA CYS A 32 -33.48 -4.82 -13.44
C CYS A 32 -33.11 -3.44 -14.00
N GLU A 33 -34.10 -2.60 -14.24
CA GLU A 33 -33.92 -1.21 -14.71
C GLU A 33 -33.22 -0.37 -13.63
N SER A 34 -33.67 -0.50 -12.38
CA SER A 34 -33.08 0.19 -11.23
C SER A 34 -31.62 -0.19 -11.00
N ILE A 35 -31.28 -1.49 -11.09
CA ILE A 35 -29.90 -1.97 -10.98
C ILE A 35 -29.05 -1.43 -12.13
N THR A 36 -29.56 -1.51 -13.36
CA THR A 36 -28.85 -1.04 -14.55
C THR A 36 -28.57 0.47 -14.49
N GLU A 37 -29.58 1.24 -14.10
CA GLU A 37 -29.44 2.70 -13.95
C GLU A 37 -28.45 3.06 -12.81
N THR A 38 -28.50 2.33 -11.70
CA THR A 38 -27.53 2.50 -10.60
C THR A 38 -26.11 2.17 -11.06
N ALA A 39 -25.92 1.07 -11.78
CA ALA A 39 -24.63 0.69 -12.33
C ALA A 39 -24.09 1.76 -13.30
N ARG A 40 -24.95 2.31 -14.16
CA ARG A 40 -24.57 3.40 -15.08
C ARG A 40 -24.12 4.64 -14.31
N ARG A 41 -24.89 5.08 -13.30
CA ARG A 41 -24.52 6.23 -12.47
C ARG A 41 -23.22 6.02 -11.70
N LEU A 42 -22.99 4.82 -11.17
CA LEU A 42 -21.73 4.48 -10.51
C LEU A 42 -20.55 4.52 -11.47
N SER A 43 -20.73 4.08 -12.71
CA SER A 43 -19.70 4.18 -13.75
C SER A 43 -19.33 5.63 -14.07
N ASP A 44 -20.33 6.52 -14.16
CA ASP A 44 -20.08 7.95 -14.37
C ASP A 44 -19.32 8.58 -13.17
N VAL A 45 -19.71 8.23 -11.94
CA VAL A 45 -19.02 8.66 -10.71
C VAL A 45 -17.60 8.12 -10.67
N GLU A 46 -17.39 6.86 -11.03
CA GLU A 46 -16.05 6.25 -11.10
C GLU A 46 -15.13 7.00 -12.06
N ALA A 47 -15.62 7.41 -13.22
CA ALA A 47 -14.83 8.17 -14.19
C ALA A 47 -14.37 9.52 -13.61
N VAL A 48 -15.24 10.23 -12.92
CA VAL A 48 -14.91 11.50 -12.23
C VAL A 48 -13.93 11.25 -11.09
N TYR A 49 -14.19 10.23 -10.27
CA TYR A 49 -13.31 9.84 -9.16
C TYR A 49 -11.90 9.52 -9.64
N ARG A 50 -11.77 8.66 -10.65
CA ARG A 50 -10.46 8.27 -11.21
C ARG A 50 -9.65 9.48 -11.66
N ARG A 51 -10.29 10.40 -12.37
CA ARG A 51 -9.61 11.61 -12.84
C ARG A 51 -9.14 12.50 -11.68
N ALA A 52 -10.00 12.72 -10.69
CA ALA A 52 -9.68 13.53 -9.53
C ALA A 52 -8.55 12.91 -8.69
N ILE A 53 -8.66 11.61 -8.38
CA ILE A 53 -7.68 10.91 -7.54
C ILE A 53 -6.31 10.79 -8.24
N GLN A 54 -6.28 10.57 -9.55
CA GLN A 54 -5.06 10.51 -10.33
C GLN A 54 -4.28 11.84 -10.26
N THR A 55 -4.98 12.97 -10.35
CA THR A 55 -4.36 14.29 -10.17
C THR A 55 -3.73 14.42 -8.80
N VAL A 56 -4.46 14.08 -7.74
CA VAL A 56 -3.94 14.16 -6.37
C VAL A 56 -2.78 13.19 -6.15
N CYS A 57 -2.87 11.96 -6.66
CA CYS A 57 -1.76 11.00 -6.56
C CYS A 57 -0.49 11.52 -7.26
N THR A 58 -0.62 12.19 -8.39
CA THR A 58 0.51 12.82 -9.07
C THR A 58 1.10 13.96 -8.23
N GLU A 59 0.26 14.82 -7.64
CA GLU A 59 0.69 15.93 -6.80
C GLU A 59 1.42 15.49 -5.53
N VAL A 60 0.99 14.40 -4.88
CA VAL A 60 1.61 13.90 -3.65
C VAL A 60 2.88 13.09 -3.91
N THR A 61 3.07 12.61 -5.14
CA THR A 61 4.24 11.84 -5.55
C THR A 61 5.38 12.79 -5.94
N GLU A 62 6.50 12.72 -5.23
CA GLU A 62 7.72 13.50 -5.54
C GLU A 62 8.57 12.81 -6.62
N ARG A 63 8.68 11.50 -6.48
CA ARG A 63 9.32 10.57 -7.41
C ARG A 63 8.79 9.16 -7.15
N GLU A 64 9.13 8.22 -8.00
CA GLU A 64 8.75 6.83 -7.83
C GLU A 64 9.08 6.32 -6.42
N GLY A 65 8.08 5.79 -5.75
CA GLY A 65 8.19 5.27 -4.38
C GLY A 65 8.40 6.32 -3.28
N LYS A 66 8.31 7.63 -3.56
CA LYS A 66 8.41 8.69 -2.54
C LYS A 66 7.17 9.58 -2.55
N PHE A 67 6.44 9.62 -1.44
CA PHE A 67 5.19 10.36 -1.30
C PHE A 67 5.26 11.38 -0.17
N SER A 68 4.78 12.59 -0.41
CA SER A 68 4.77 13.67 0.59
C SER A 68 3.62 13.51 1.57
N ILE A 69 3.92 13.32 2.86
CA ILE A 69 2.94 13.20 3.95
C ILE A 69 2.10 14.47 4.06
N SER A 70 2.72 15.63 3.99
CA SER A 70 2.02 16.91 4.13
C SER A 70 0.98 17.13 3.04
N ARG A 71 1.28 16.72 1.80
CA ARG A 71 0.33 16.80 0.68
C ARG A 71 -0.79 15.77 0.81
N ILE A 72 -0.47 14.55 1.23
CA ILE A 72 -1.48 13.52 1.51
C ILE A 72 -2.46 14.01 2.57
N MET A 73 -1.98 14.56 3.68
CA MET A 73 -2.81 15.04 4.78
C MET A 73 -3.69 16.25 4.40
N LYS A 74 -3.29 17.05 3.41
CA LYS A 74 -4.06 18.17 2.88
C LYS A 74 -5.09 17.78 1.83
N ALA A 75 -5.04 16.55 1.32
CA ALA A 75 -6.00 16.07 0.34
C ALA A 75 -7.42 15.99 0.94
N VAL A 76 -8.44 16.12 0.09
CA VAL A 76 -9.86 16.02 0.50
C VAL A 76 -10.18 14.67 1.14
N ALA A 77 -9.54 13.60 0.66
CA ALA A 77 -9.75 12.24 1.13
C ALA A 77 -8.40 11.51 1.30
N PRO A 78 -7.63 11.79 2.37
CA PRO A 78 -6.28 11.25 2.56
C PRO A 78 -6.22 9.71 2.55
N LEU A 79 -7.23 9.06 3.13
CA LEU A 79 -7.29 7.60 3.15
C LEU A 79 -7.54 6.99 1.77
N ALA A 80 -8.33 7.66 0.92
CA ALA A 80 -8.53 7.26 -0.47
C ALA A 80 -7.24 7.41 -1.28
N VAL A 81 -6.49 8.50 -1.07
CA VAL A 81 -5.19 8.71 -1.70
C VAL A 81 -4.21 7.61 -1.30
N LEU A 82 -4.13 7.27 -0.01
CA LEU A 82 -3.30 6.16 0.46
C LEU A 82 -3.72 4.82 -0.14
N PHE A 83 -5.03 4.60 -0.30
CA PHE A 83 -5.55 3.40 -0.94
C PHE A 83 -5.04 3.29 -2.38
N GLU A 84 -5.25 4.32 -3.19
CA GLU A 84 -4.83 4.31 -4.61
C GLU A 84 -3.31 4.19 -4.77
N LEU A 85 -2.53 4.83 -3.87
CA LEU A 85 -1.08 4.77 -3.91
C LEU A 85 -0.50 3.41 -3.48
N LEU A 86 -1.12 2.73 -2.50
CA LEU A 86 -0.48 1.60 -1.83
C LEU A 86 -1.19 0.25 -2.05
N HIS A 87 -2.49 0.26 -2.36
CA HIS A 87 -3.23 -0.98 -2.66
C HIS A 87 -2.62 -1.79 -3.82
N PRO A 88 -2.15 -1.17 -4.93
CA PRO A 88 -1.49 -1.89 -6.01
C PRO A 88 -0.22 -2.64 -5.58
N TYR A 89 0.37 -2.26 -4.45
CA TYR A 89 1.56 -2.87 -3.86
C TYR A 89 1.24 -3.86 -2.74
N GLY A 90 -0.03 -4.29 -2.64
CA GLY A 90 -0.46 -5.35 -1.73
C GLY A 90 -0.75 -4.92 -0.29
N PHE A 91 -0.88 -3.61 -0.01
CA PHE A 91 -1.31 -3.15 1.31
C PHE A 91 -2.83 -3.24 1.45
N ASN A 92 -3.31 -3.94 2.46
CA ASN A 92 -4.74 -4.13 2.71
C ASN A 92 -5.36 -2.95 3.49
N ALA A 93 -6.70 -2.91 3.54
CA ALA A 93 -7.44 -1.82 4.16
C ALA A 93 -7.12 -1.58 5.64
N VAL A 94 -6.77 -2.63 6.40
CA VAL A 94 -6.38 -2.52 7.82
C VAL A 94 -5.02 -1.85 7.92
N GLN A 95 -4.06 -2.28 7.10
CA GLN A 95 -2.73 -1.69 7.02
C GLN A 95 -2.81 -0.21 6.62
N LEU A 96 -3.62 0.14 5.63
CA LEU A 96 -3.81 1.53 5.19
C LEU A 96 -4.34 2.43 6.31
N LYS A 97 -5.28 1.96 7.13
CA LYS A 97 -5.74 2.69 8.32
C LYS A 97 -4.63 2.89 9.34
N ASN A 98 -3.78 1.88 9.55
CA ASN A 98 -2.64 1.97 10.48
C ASN A 98 -1.57 2.93 9.95
N ILE A 99 -1.27 2.88 8.64
CA ILE A 99 -0.39 3.84 7.98
C ILE A 99 -0.93 5.26 8.16
N TYR A 100 -2.20 5.50 7.85
CA TYR A 100 -2.83 6.81 8.03
C TYR A 100 -2.69 7.36 9.45
N ARG A 101 -2.97 6.53 10.46
CA ARG A 101 -2.81 6.91 11.88
C ARG A 101 -1.36 7.25 12.23
N SER A 102 -0.40 6.64 11.56
CA SER A 102 1.02 6.89 11.81
C SER A 102 1.55 8.18 11.19
N LEU A 103 0.83 8.78 10.23
CA LEU A 103 1.32 9.99 9.54
C LEU A 103 1.57 11.17 10.48
N GLY A 104 0.80 11.27 11.56
CA GLY A 104 0.94 12.32 12.57
C GLY A 104 1.86 11.96 13.74
N THR A 105 2.54 10.80 13.73
CA THR A 105 3.37 10.32 14.85
C THR A 105 4.86 10.37 14.50
N GLU A 106 5.71 9.81 15.39
CA GLU A 106 7.16 9.73 15.22
C GLU A 106 7.57 8.96 13.94
N SER A 107 8.73 9.34 13.38
CA SER A 107 9.33 8.70 12.21
C SER A 107 9.89 7.30 12.50
N GLY A 108 10.25 6.56 11.44
CA GLY A 108 10.90 5.26 11.55
C GLY A 108 9.97 4.05 11.54
N LYS A 109 8.65 4.23 11.35
CA LYS A 109 7.71 3.10 11.25
C LYS A 109 7.80 2.41 9.91
N LEU A 110 7.84 1.08 9.95
CA LEU A 110 7.84 0.19 8.80
C LEU A 110 6.51 -0.56 8.71
N PHE A 111 6.02 -0.68 7.48
CA PHE A 111 4.84 -1.49 7.14
C PHE A 111 5.23 -2.42 6.01
N TYR A 112 4.77 -3.66 6.08
CA TYR A 112 5.15 -4.71 5.14
C TYR A 112 3.92 -5.22 4.39
N SER A 113 4.03 -5.31 3.08
CA SER A 113 3.18 -6.17 2.25
C SER A 113 3.98 -7.41 1.83
N GLU A 114 3.40 -8.24 0.99
CA GLU A 114 4.07 -9.46 0.51
C GLU A 114 5.41 -9.14 -0.17
N ASN A 115 5.41 -8.17 -1.09
CA ASN A 115 6.56 -7.86 -1.94
C ASN A 115 7.17 -6.47 -1.70
N TYR A 116 6.60 -5.67 -0.80
CA TYR A 116 7.03 -4.28 -0.58
C TYR A 116 7.14 -3.94 0.89
N VAL A 117 7.99 -2.97 1.18
CA VAL A 117 8.11 -2.31 2.48
C VAL A 117 7.87 -0.82 2.31
N LEU A 118 7.07 -0.26 3.20
CA LEU A 118 6.80 1.16 3.30
C LEU A 118 7.45 1.69 4.57
N LEU A 119 8.38 2.62 4.42
CA LEU A 119 9.00 3.35 5.52
C LEU A 119 8.30 4.71 5.67
N ARG A 120 7.83 5.01 6.87
CA ARG A 120 7.42 6.36 7.26
C ARG A 120 8.61 7.08 7.87
N ASP A 121 9.15 8.09 7.19
CA ASP A 121 10.28 8.88 7.67
C ASP A 121 9.99 10.38 7.52
N ARG A 122 10.04 11.11 8.64
CA ARG A 122 9.79 12.56 8.74
C ARG A 122 8.59 13.01 7.89
N ASP A 123 8.85 13.66 6.76
CA ASP A 123 7.85 14.28 5.89
C ASP A 123 7.41 13.40 4.73
N TYR A 124 7.95 12.17 4.64
CA TYR A 124 7.76 11.31 3.47
C TYR A 124 7.42 9.87 3.84
N LEU A 125 6.71 9.22 2.91
CA LEU A 125 6.60 7.77 2.84
C LEU A 125 7.51 7.28 1.73
N PHE A 126 8.31 6.25 2.02
CA PHE A 126 9.20 5.60 1.06
C PHE A 126 8.74 4.17 0.84
N LEU A 127 8.34 3.86 -0.39
CA LEU A 127 7.97 2.53 -0.82
C LEU A 127 9.15 1.89 -1.56
N LYS A 128 9.56 0.72 -1.12
CA LYS A 128 10.61 -0.08 -1.76
C LYS A 128 10.12 -1.52 -1.94
N ARG A 129 10.57 -2.16 -3.00
CA ARG A 129 10.42 -3.60 -3.16
C ARG A 129 11.26 -4.30 -2.10
N ARG A 130 10.68 -5.32 -1.46
CA ARG A 130 11.47 -6.21 -0.61
C ARG A 130 12.39 -6.99 -1.55
N GLU A 131 13.69 -6.84 -1.38
CA GLU A 131 14.61 -7.83 -1.90
C GLU A 131 14.30 -9.11 -1.13
N GLU A 132 14.10 -10.23 -1.85
CA GLU A 132 14.09 -11.53 -1.21
C GLU A 132 15.42 -11.60 -0.45
N SER A 133 15.35 -11.44 0.86
CA SER A 133 16.51 -11.71 1.69
C SER A 133 16.85 -13.16 1.40
N LYS A 134 17.89 -13.36 0.62
CA LYS A 134 18.67 -14.58 0.75
C LYS A 134 18.84 -14.73 2.26
N GLU A 135 18.30 -15.81 2.78
CA GLU A 135 18.42 -16.37 4.13
C GLU A 135 19.21 -15.50 5.10
N ASP A 136 18.73 -15.32 6.32
CA ASP A 136 19.47 -14.77 7.44
C ASP A 136 20.99 -14.88 7.22
N GLN A 137 21.54 -13.94 6.46
CA GLN A 137 22.94 -13.67 6.59
C GLN A 137 23.03 -13.01 7.95
N SER A 138 23.18 -13.85 8.99
CA SER A 138 23.90 -13.45 10.17
C SER A 138 25.10 -12.68 9.63
N TYR A 139 25.06 -11.35 9.76
CA TYR A 139 26.22 -10.56 9.42
C TYR A 139 27.32 -10.98 10.39
N THR A 140 28.08 -11.98 9.98
CA THR A 140 29.37 -12.26 10.58
C THR A 140 30.20 -11.04 10.24
N LEU A 141 30.32 -10.14 11.20
CA LEU A 141 31.19 -8.97 11.10
C LEU A 141 32.59 -9.47 10.85
N HIS A 142 33.00 -9.53 9.57
CA HIS A 142 34.39 -9.74 9.26
C HIS A 142 35.20 -8.55 9.79
N GLN A 143 36.36 -8.85 10.37
CA GLN A 143 37.31 -7.87 10.95
C GLN A 143 37.90 -6.96 9.86
N GLU A 144 37.08 -6.16 9.21
CA GLU A 144 37.55 -5.15 8.26
C GLU A 144 37.16 -3.76 8.79
N ILE A 145 38.13 -2.88 8.82
CA ILE A 145 37.94 -1.46 9.15
C ILE A 145 37.21 -0.82 8.00
N CYS A 146 35.96 -0.38 8.19
CA CYS A 146 35.26 0.44 7.23
C CYS A 146 35.58 1.90 7.50
N GLN A 147 36.24 2.57 6.56
CA GLN A 147 36.32 4.03 6.55
C GLN A 147 34.97 4.60 6.10
N ILE A 148 34.35 5.39 6.94
CA ILE A 148 33.18 6.19 6.59
C ILE A 148 33.74 7.55 6.10
N GLU A 149 33.12 8.10 5.03
CA GLU A 149 33.57 9.34 4.36
C GLU A 149 33.69 10.58 5.28
N ASP A 150 33.25 10.51 6.52
CA ASP A 150 33.32 11.59 7.50
C ASP A 150 34.45 11.44 8.56
N GLY A 151 35.43 10.58 8.32
CA GLY A 151 36.61 10.46 9.16
C GLY A 151 36.43 9.67 10.46
N PHE A 152 35.36 8.91 10.61
CA PHE A 152 35.16 8.01 11.74
C PHE A 152 35.69 6.61 11.42
N GLU A 153 36.60 6.12 12.23
CA GLU A 153 37.04 4.72 12.20
C GLU A 153 36.15 3.89 13.14
N VAL A 154 35.43 2.93 12.58
CA VAL A 154 34.67 1.97 13.39
C VAL A 154 35.52 0.72 13.59
N SER A 155 36.08 0.58 14.81
CA SER A 155 36.73 -0.66 15.23
C SER A 155 35.69 -1.71 15.58
N ARG A 156 35.86 -2.92 15.05
CA ARG A 156 35.00 -4.07 15.32
C ARG A 156 35.62 -5.05 16.34
N ASP A 157 36.56 -4.58 17.10
CA ASP A 157 37.09 -5.37 18.19
C ASP A 157 36.02 -5.50 19.27
N PRO A 158 35.63 -6.72 19.66
CA PRO A 158 34.61 -6.92 20.71
C PRO A 158 34.93 -6.27 22.05
N GLU A 159 36.22 -6.00 22.33
CA GLU A 159 36.64 -5.31 23.52
C GLU A 159 36.64 -3.78 23.37
N LEU A 160 36.55 -3.27 22.14
CA LEU A 160 36.55 -1.82 21.84
C LEU A 160 35.23 -1.35 21.19
N ALA A 161 34.34 -2.26 20.87
CA ALA A 161 33.08 -1.95 20.19
C ALA A 161 31.99 -1.53 21.16
N CYS A 162 32.23 -0.51 21.92
CA CYS A 162 31.15 0.25 22.54
C CYS A 162 31.06 1.58 21.83
N LEU A 163 30.13 1.71 20.87
CA LEU A 163 29.56 3.01 20.57
C LEU A 163 28.68 3.41 21.74
N ASP A 164 29.35 3.92 22.78
CA ASP A 164 28.66 4.56 23.86
C ASP A 164 28.14 5.90 23.32
N ALA A 165 26.84 6.12 23.40
CA ALA A 165 26.18 7.35 22.95
C ALA A 165 26.73 8.60 23.64
N ASP A 166 27.46 8.42 24.75
CA ASP A 166 28.11 9.51 25.50
C ASP A 166 29.49 9.91 24.96
N THR A 167 30.10 9.07 24.10
CA THR A 167 31.41 9.38 23.48
C THR A 167 31.27 10.18 22.17
N VAL A 168 30.05 10.36 21.66
CA VAL A 168 29.76 11.12 20.41
C VAL A 168 29.49 12.60 20.71
N LYS A 169 29.68 13.07 21.95
CA LYS A 169 29.38 14.46 22.37
C LYS A 169 30.60 15.34 22.59
N GLU A 170 31.78 14.95 22.15
CA GLU A 170 32.92 15.86 22.09
C GLU A 170 33.37 16.17 20.69
#